data_4d82b7ac504f02aac3a434d33045a5aa
#
_entry.id   4d82b7ac504f02aac3a434d33045a5aa
#
_cell.length_a   1.000
_cell.length_b   1.000
_cell.length_c   1.000
_cell.angle_alpha   90.00
_cell.angle_beta   90.00
_cell.angle_gamma   90.00
#
_symmetry.space_group_name_H-M   'P 1'
#
loop_
_entity.id
_entity.type
_entity.pdbx_description
1 polymer ?
#
loop_
_entity_poly.entity_id
_entity_poly.type
_entity_poly.pdbx_seq_one_letter_code
_entity_poly.pdbx_strand_id
1 'polypeptide(L)' 'MASYVSPALQDKFETLSINLKNAILERNVRLESLTDLIKVLEDICKEAEE' A
#
# COMPACT_ATOMS: atom_id res chain seq x y z
N MET A 1 2.77 14.16 -5.11
CA MET A 1 3.16 13.19 -6.12
C MET A 1 2.42 11.90 -5.90
N ALA A 2 2.15 11.18 -6.99
CA ALA A 2 1.38 9.95 -6.89
C ALA A 2 2.26 8.78 -6.48
N SER A 3 1.69 7.87 -5.72
CA SER A 3 2.36 6.62 -5.40
C SER A 3 2.50 5.76 -6.64
N TYR A 4 3.48 4.90 -6.64
CA TYR A 4 3.71 3.97 -7.74
C TYR A 4 3.39 2.55 -7.28
N VAL A 5 2.61 1.83 -8.09
CA VAL A 5 2.30 0.42 -7.84
C VAL A 5 2.73 -0.36 -9.08
N SER A 6 3.67 -1.27 -8.90
CA SER A 6 4.16 -2.10 -10.00
C SER A 6 3.01 -2.88 -10.64
N PRO A 7 3.02 -3.06 -11.97
CA PRO A 7 1.98 -3.88 -12.62
C PRO A 7 1.85 -5.28 -12.01
N ALA A 8 2.97 -5.85 -11.53
CA ALA A 8 2.93 -7.17 -10.92
C ALA A 8 2.17 -7.17 -9.60
N LEU A 9 2.02 -6.02 -8.96
CA LEU A 9 1.33 -5.90 -7.68
C LEU A 9 -0.10 -5.38 -7.81
N GLN A 10 -0.49 -4.94 -9.00
CA GLN A 10 -1.80 -4.31 -9.14
C GLN A 10 -2.95 -5.24 -8.76
N ASP A 11 -2.86 -6.51 -9.11
CA ASP A 11 -3.90 -7.46 -8.72
C ASP A 11 -4.03 -7.55 -7.20
N LYS A 12 -2.89 -7.62 -6.51
CA LYS A 12 -2.90 -7.65 -5.04
C LYS A 12 -3.44 -6.35 -4.47
N PHE A 13 -3.00 -5.24 -5.04
CA PHE A 13 -3.44 -3.92 -4.57
C PHE A 13 -4.95 -3.78 -4.71
N GLU A 14 -5.52 -4.26 -5.82
CA GLU A 14 -6.96 -4.14 -6.07
C GLU A 14 -7.79 -4.98 -5.13
N THR A 15 -7.22 -6.00 -4.50
CA THR A 15 -7.96 -6.81 -3.53
C THR A 15 -8.09 -6.14 -2.17
N LEU A 16 -7.35 -5.05 -1.94
CA LEU A 16 -7.40 -4.34 -0.68
C LEU A 16 -8.69 -3.53 -0.56
N SER A 17 -9.09 -3.24 0.68
CA SER A 17 -10.25 -2.37 0.89
C SER A 17 -9.93 -0.97 0.40
N ILE A 18 -10.97 -0.20 0.10
CA ILE A 18 -10.77 1.16 -0.40
C ILE A 18 -10.04 2.04 0.62
N ASN A 19 -10.30 1.81 1.91
CA ASN A 19 -9.61 2.57 2.95
C ASN A 19 -8.11 2.30 2.93
N LEU A 20 -7.72 1.04 2.76
CA LEU A 20 -6.31 0.69 2.68
C LEU A 20 -5.67 1.25 1.42
N LYS A 21 -6.36 1.18 0.29
CA LYS A 21 -5.84 1.74 -0.94
C LYS A 21 -5.58 3.25 -0.80
N ASN A 22 -6.52 3.96 -0.22
CA ASN A 22 -6.37 5.40 -0.02
C ASN A 22 -5.21 5.71 0.91
N ALA A 23 -5.07 4.94 2.00
CA ALA A 23 -3.96 5.15 2.94
C ALA A 23 -2.62 4.96 2.25
N ILE A 24 -2.50 3.97 1.37
CA ILE A 24 -1.27 3.73 0.64
C ILE A 24 -0.98 4.89 -0.32
N LEU A 25 -2.00 5.33 -1.04
CA LEU A 25 -1.83 6.41 -2.02
C LEU A 25 -1.42 7.71 -1.36
N GLU A 26 -1.92 7.97 -0.15
CA GLU A 26 -1.58 9.19 0.57
C GLU A 26 -0.13 9.22 1.04
N ARG A 27 0.50 8.04 1.14
CA ARG A 27 1.87 7.95 1.65
C ARG A 27 2.94 8.24 0.61
N ASN A 28 2.56 8.29 -0.67
CA ASN A 28 3.52 8.53 -1.76
C ASN A 28 4.65 7.50 -1.73
N VAL A 29 4.29 6.22 -1.72
CA VAL A 29 5.26 5.14 -1.64
C VAL A 29 5.43 4.48 -3.01
N ARG A 30 6.56 3.80 -3.18
CA ARG A 30 6.82 3.01 -4.38
C ARG A 30 6.70 1.54 -4.03
N LEU A 31 5.71 0.88 -4.62
CA LEU A 31 5.47 -0.54 -4.38
C LEU A 31 5.98 -1.31 -5.59
N GLU A 32 7.21 -1.78 -5.50
CA GLU A 32 7.84 -2.50 -6.61
C GLU A 32 7.86 -4.00 -6.36
N SER A 33 7.71 -4.43 -5.12
CA SER A 33 7.70 -5.85 -4.80
C SER A 33 6.65 -6.11 -3.71
N LEU A 34 6.33 -7.39 -3.53
CA LEU A 34 5.37 -7.78 -2.50
C LEU A 34 5.87 -7.40 -1.11
N THR A 35 7.18 -7.48 -0.90
CA THR A 35 7.78 -7.07 0.37
C THR A 35 7.48 -5.60 0.67
N ASP A 36 7.58 -4.74 -0.34
CA ASP A 36 7.26 -3.32 -0.17
C ASP A 36 5.81 -3.15 0.26
N LEU A 37 4.90 -3.87 -0.37
CA LEU A 37 3.48 -3.78 -0.02
C LEU A 37 3.25 -4.23 1.42
N ILE A 38 3.87 -5.33 1.84
CA ILE A 38 3.70 -5.84 3.18
C ILE A 38 4.19 -4.83 4.21
N LYS A 39 5.34 -4.20 3.94
CA LYS A 39 5.88 -3.21 4.87
C LYS A 39 4.94 -2.03 5.05
N VAL A 40 4.36 -1.56 3.96
CA VAL A 40 3.44 -0.42 4.04
C VAL A 40 2.19 -0.81 4.82
N LEU A 41 1.66 -2.00 4.58
CA LEU A 41 0.49 -2.47 5.31
C LEU A 41 0.77 -2.60 6.80
N GLU A 42 1.96 -3.06 7.16
CA GLU A 42 2.34 -3.15 8.57
C GLU A 42 2.40 -1.78 9.21
N ASP A 43 2.94 -0.80 8.50
CA ASP A 43 3.01 0.56 9.03
C ASP A 43 1.61 1.14 9.25
N ILE A 44 0.70 0.91 8.31
CA ILE A 44 -0.66 1.38 8.43
C ILE A 44 -1.34 0.73 9.63
N CYS A 45 -1.15 -0.57 9.82
CA CYS A 45 -1.74 -1.28 10.96
C CYS A 45 -1.20 -0.76 12.29
N LYS A 46 0.10 -0.47 12.34
CA LYS A 46 0.68 0.07 13.56
C LYS A 46 0.10 1.43 13.91
N GLU A 47 -0.09 2.27 12.91
CA GLU A 47 -0.66 3.58 13.15
C GLU A 47 -2.11 3.50 13.63
N ALA A 48 -2.84 2.51 13.12
CA ALA A 48 -4.23 2.36 13.49
C ALA A 48 -4.40 1.83 14.91
N GLU A 49 -3.37 1.20 15.45
CA GLU A 49 -3.44 0.65 16.80
C GLU A 49 -3.13 1.67 17.89
N GLU A 50 -2.67 2.84 17.52
CA GLU A 50 -2.33 3.85 18.51
C GLU A 50 -3.48 4.69 19.00
#